data_17f2ecd9c1aadc08926180de46b3b412
#
_entry.id   17f2ecd9c1aadc08926180de46b3b412
#
_cell.length_a   1.000
_cell.length_b   1.000
_cell.length_c   1.000
_cell.angle_alpha   90.00
_cell.angle_beta   90.00
_cell.angle_gamma   90.00
#
_symmetry.space_group_name_H-M   'P 1'
#
loop_
_entity.id
_entity.type
_entity.pdbx_description
1 polymer ?
#
loop_
_entity_poly.entity_id
_entity_poly.type
_entity_poly.pdbx_seq_one_letter_code
_entity_poly.pdbx_strand_id
1 'polypeptide(L)'
;MAVVAHLFHELRGETWPARLNTAERAGIDLVMLDADLAGCVTTWLSNGGSLDARRLGILCRKLSDLEQVLPELDEADNPGLWRLWHEMTRLIVDTGPYPTN
;
A
#
# COMPACT_ATOMS: atom_id res chain seq x y z
N MET A 1 -5.33 -12.73 6.49
CA MET A 1 -5.48 -12.65 5.02
C MET A 1 -6.83 -12.11 4.58
N ALA A 2 -7.91 -12.56 5.18
CA ALA A 2 -9.26 -12.08 4.82
C ALA A 2 -9.42 -10.58 5.00
N VAL A 3 -8.84 -10.00 6.05
CA VAL A 3 -8.93 -8.55 6.31
C VAL A 3 -8.25 -7.76 5.18
N VAL A 4 -7.06 -8.18 4.77
CA VAL A 4 -6.34 -7.51 3.68
C VAL A 4 -7.11 -7.63 2.37
N ALA A 5 -7.67 -8.80 2.07
CA ALA A 5 -8.47 -9.00 0.87
C ALA A 5 -9.69 -8.08 0.86
N HIS A 6 -10.35 -7.91 2.00
CA HIS A 6 -11.49 -7.01 2.13
C HIS A 6 -11.08 -5.54 1.93
N LEU A 7 -9.98 -5.12 2.55
CA LEU A 7 -9.47 -3.76 2.39
C LEU A 7 -9.06 -3.48 0.94
N PHE A 8 -8.48 -4.47 0.27
CA PHE A 8 -8.10 -4.33 -1.14
C PHE A 8 -9.34 -4.18 -2.03
N HIS A 9 -10.40 -4.92 -1.72
CA HIS A 9 -11.67 -4.77 -2.42
C HIS A 9 -12.24 -3.37 -2.22
N GLU A 10 -12.22 -2.85 -0.99
CA GLU A 10 -12.65 -1.48 -0.71
C GLU A 10 -11.81 -0.45 -1.47
N LEU A 11 -10.50 -0.66 -1.52
CA LEU A 11 -9.61 0.25 -2.22
C LEU A 11 -9.92 0.31 -3.72
N ARG A 12 -10.28 -0.82 -4.32
CA ARG A 12 -10.66 -0.85 -5.74
C ARG A 12 -11.92 -0.06 -6.03
N GLY A 13 -12.78 0.14 -5.05
CA GLY A 13 -13.97 0.97 -5.16
C GLY A 13 -13.69 2.45 -4.97
N GLU A 14 -12.48 2.83 -4.54
CA GLU A 14 -12.12 4.22 -4.32
C GLU A 14 -11.83 4.93 -5.63
N THR A 15 -12.16 6.22 -5.67
CA THR A 15 -11.87 7.06 -6.83
C THR A 15 -10.38 7.43 -6.85
N TRP A 16 -9.75 7.24 -8.03
CA TRP A 16 -8.40 7.74 -8.27
C TRP A 16 -8.51 9.14 -8.87
N PRO A 17 -8.18 10.20 -8.12
CA PRO A 17 -8.23 11.55 -8.67
C PRO A 17 -7.23 11.72 -9.80
N ALA A 18 -7.66 12.29 -10.92
CA ALA A 18 -6.80 12.46 -12.10
C ALA A 18 -5.54 13.29 -11.79
N ARG A 19 -5.62 14.21 -10.85
CA ARG A 19 -4.47 15.04 -10.45
C ARG A 19 -3.31 14.22 -9.90
N LEU A 20 -3.57 13.01 -9.39
CA LEU A 20 -2.52 12.14 -8.86
C LEU A 20 -1.64 11.55 -9.96
N ASN A 21 -2.08 11.56 -11.22
CA ASN A 21 -1.31 10.98 -12.32
C ASN A 21 0.06 11.65 -12.51
N THR A 22 0.21 12.88 -12.04
CA THR A 22 1.49 13.62 -12.14
C THR A 22 1.93 14.16 -10.79
N ALA A 23 1.33 13.69 -9.71
CA ALA A 23 1.56 14.27 -8.39
C ALA A 23 2.72 13.61 -7.68
N GLU A 24 3.46 14.44 -6.95
CA GLU A 24 4.43 14.00 -5.93
C GLU A 24 4.04 14.60 -4.59
N ARG A 25 4.29 13.84 -3.53
CA ARG A 25 4.13 14.33 -2.16
C ARG A 25 5.33 13.85 -1.37
N ALA A 26 5.94 14.74 -0.59
CA ALA A 26 7.18 14.43 0.14
C ALA A 26 8.29 13.92 -0.80
N GLY A 27 8.29 14.36 -2.06
CA GLY A 27 9.25 13.91 -3.06
C GLY A 27 8.97 12.53 -3.64
N ILE A 28 7.81 11.96 -3.36
CA ILE A 28 7.45 10.59 -3.76
C ILE A 28 6.39 10.64 -4.86
N ASP A 29 6.66 9.93 -5.98
CA ASP A 29 5.72 9.79 -7.09
C ASP A 29 4.56 8.90 -6.66
N LEU A 30 3.34 9.43 -6.65
CA LEU A 30 2.18 8.72 -6.14
C LEU A 30 1.72 7.59 -7.06
N VAL A 31 1.88 7.72 -8.38
CA VAL A 31 1.55 6.64 -9.32
C VAL A 31 2.47 5.44 -9.08
N MET A 32 3.75 5.68 -8.92
CA MET A 32 4.71 4.61 -8.68
C MET A 32 4.48 3.96 -7.31
N LEU A 33 4.17 4.76 -6.30
CA LEU A 33 3.86 4.24 -4.98
C LEU A 33 2.65 3.31 -5.03
N ASP A 34 1.58 3.73 -5.68
CA ASP A 34 0.37 2.93 -5.84
C ASP A 34 0.67 1.61 -6.58
N ALA A 35 1.43 1.69 -7.67
CA ALA A 35 1.77 0.51 -8.48
C ALA A 35 2.62 -0.49 -7.69
N ASP A 36 3.60 0.00 -6.94
CA ASP A 36 4.47 -0.86 -6.13
C ASP A 36 3.69 -1.54 -5.00
N LEU A 37 2.81 -0.79 -4.35
CA LEU A 37 1.95 -1.33 -3.30
C LEU A 37 1.02 -2.40 -3.87
N ALA A 38 0.39 -2.12 -5.00
CA ALA A 38 -0.52 -3.07 -5.65
C ALA A 38 0.20 -4.37 -6.01
N GLY A 39 1.42 -4.27 -6.53
CA GLY A 39 2.23 -5.44 -6.86
C GLY A 39 2.52 -6.31 -5.65
N CYS A 40 2.94 -5.69 -4.55
CA CYS A 40 3.25 -6.43 -3.32
C CYS A 40 2.00 -7.06 -2.68
N VAL A 41 0.92 -6.31 -2.61
CA VAL A 41 -0.32 -6.81 -1.99
C VAL A 41 -0.91 -7.95 -2.82
N THR A 42 -0.93 -7.80 -4.14
CA THR A 42 -1.44 -8.85 -5.03
C THR A 42 -0.61 -10.13 -4.90
N THR A 43 0.72 -9.99 -4.85
CA THR A 43 1.62 -11.14 -4.68
C THR A 43 1.38 -11.82 -3.33
N TRP A 44 1.24 -11.03 -2.26
CA TRP A 44 0.96 -11.57 -0.93
C TRP A 44 -0.34 -12.37 -0.90
N LEU A 45 -1.40 -11.83 -1.50
CA LEU A 45 -2.70 -12.53 -1.58
C LEU A 45 -2.59 -13.80 -2.41
N SER A 46 -1.88 -13.75 -3.54
CA SER A 46 -1.71 -14.90 -4.43
C SER A 46 -0.88 -16.02 -3.78
N ASN A 47 -0.01 -15.66 -2.84
CA ASN A 47 0.85 -16.63 -2.15
C ASN A 47 0.28 -17.08 -0.81
N GLY A 48 -1.02 -16.92 -0.60
CA GLY A 48 -1.67 -17.39 0.61
C GLY A 48 -1.29 -16.59 1.86
N GLY A 49 -0.90 -15.34 1.69
CA GLY A 49 -0.60 -14.46 2.82
C GLY A 49 0.87 -14.44 3.22
N SER A 50 1.78 -14.59 2.27
CA SER A 50 3.22 -14.50 2.55
C SER A 50 3.96 -13.76 1.44
N LEU A 51 5.07 -13.14 1.80
CA LEU A 51 6.04 -12.55 0.87
C LEU A 51 7.43 -13.05 1.21
N ASP A 52 8.29 -13.16 0.19
CA ASP A 52 9.70 -13.41 0.43
C ASP A 52 10.36 -12.18 1.09
N ALA A 53 11.57 -12.39 1.63
CA ALA A 53 12.27 -11.33 2.36
C ALA A 53 12.55 -10.10 1.49
N ARG A 54 12.83 -10.30 0.20
CA ARG A 54 13.10 -9.21 -0.73
C ARG A 54 11.88 -8.31 -0.92
N ARG A 55 10.72 -8.93 -1.20
CA ARG A 55 9.47 -8.18 -1.40
C ARG A 55 8.98 -7.54 -0.12
N LEU A 56 9.17 -8.24 1.00
CA LEU A 56 8.83 -7.66 2.30
C LEU A 56 9.69 -6.41 2.58
N GLY A 57 10.98 -6.46 2.25
CA GLY A 57 11.86 -5.31 2.38
C GLY A 57 11.41 -4.13 1.53
N ILE A 58 10.96 -4.40 0.30
CA ILE A 58 10.38 -3.36 -0.57
C ILE A 58 9.13 -2.76 0.10
N LEU A 59 8.25 -3.62 0.60
CA LEU A 59 7.01 -3.16 1.23
C LEU A 59 7.27 -2.34 2.49
N CYS A 60 8.27 -2.70 3.28
CA CYS A 60 8.67 -1.92 4.45
C CYS A 60 9.10 -0.49 4.05
N ARG A 61 9.84 -0.36 2.95
CA ARG A 61 10.22 0.96 2.44
C ARG A 61 8.99 1.75 1.96
N LYS A 62 8.03 1.05 1.33
CA LYS A 62 6.79 1.70 0.88
C LYS A 62 5.90 2.12 2.05
N LEU A 63 5.93 1.38 3.14
CA LEU A 63 5.26 1.79 4.37
C LEU A 63 5.84 3.11 4.89
N SER A 64 7.16 3.23 4.92
CA SER A 64 7.82 4.47 5.29
C SER A 64 7.44 5.62 4.36
N ASP A 65 7.40 5.36 3.04
CA ASP A 65 6.98 6.35 2.06
C ASP A 65 5.55 6.81 2.31
N LEU A 66 4.64 5.88 2.58
CA LEU A 66 3.24 6.20 2.91
C LEU A 66 3.15 7.10 4.13
N GLU A 67 3.95 6.82 5.15
CA GLU A 67 3.93 7.62 6.38
C GLU A 67 4.45 9.03 6.16
N GLN A 68 5.30 9.23 5.16
CA GLN A 68 5.74 10.56 4.75
C GLN A 68 4.70 11.27 3.89
N VAL A 69 4.00 10.53 3.04
CA VAL A 69 3.01 11.08 2.11
C VAL A 69 1.73 11.51 2.82
N LEU A 70 1.24 10.70 3.75
CA LEU A 70 -0.07 10.91 4.38
C LEU A 70 -0.28 12.32 4.93
N PRO A 71 0.66 12.91 5.69
CA PRO A 71 0.43 14.25 6.22
C PRO A 71 0.44 15.36 5.17
N GLU A 72 0.89 15.07 3.95
CA GLU A 72 0.95 16.04 2.86
C GLU A 72 -0.23 15.98 1.90
N LEU A 73 -1.15 15.05 2.13
CA LEU A 73 -2.33 14.91 1.28
C LEU A 73 -3.40 15.93 1.68
N ASP A 74 -4.09 16.46 0.67
CA ASP A 74 -5.29 17.26 0.92
C ASP A 74 -6.54 16.46 0.51
N GLU A 75 -7.72 17.04 0.71
CA GLU A 75 -9.00 16.39 0.42
C GLU A 75 -9.10 15.94 -1.03
N ALA A 76 -8.53 16.70 -1.96
CA ALA A 76 -8.60 16.40 -3.39
C ALA A 76 -7.69 15.24 -3.81
N ASP A 77 -6.78 14.81 -2.93
CA ASP A 77 -5.89 13.69 -3.17
C ASP A 77 -6.50 12.34 -2.77
N ASN A 78 -7.73 12.34 -2.26
CA ASN A 78 -8.41 11.18 -1.70
C ASN A 78 -7.59 10.51 -0.58
N PRO A 79 -7.47 11.15 0.59
CA PRO A 79 -6.71 10.57 1.70
C PRO A 79 -7.23 9.20 2.15
N GLY A 80 -8.52 8.93 1.96
CA GLY A 80 -9.12 7.63 2.30
C GLY A 80 -8.48 6.47 1.54
N LEU A 81 -8.19 6.67 0.25
CA LEU A 81 -7.49 5.68 -0.56
C LEU A 81 -6.11 5.36 0.03
N TRP A 82 -5.36 6.38 0.40
CA TRP A 82 -4.00 6.22 0.92
C TRP A 82 -3.99 5.63 2.33
N ARG A 83 -5.02 5.91 3.14
CA ARG A 83 -5.19 5.26 4.45
C ARG A 83 -5.45 3.77 4.31
N LEU A 84 -6.21 3.35 3.29
CA LEU A 84 -6.41 1.92 3.00
C LEU A 84 -5.10 1.25 2.64
N TRP A 85 -4.27 1.89 1.79
CA TRP A 85 -2.93 1.38 1.50
C TRP A 85 -2.09 1.24 2.75
N HIS A 86 -2.10 2.26 3.60
CA HIS A 86 -1.32 2.23 4.83
C HIS A 86 -1.74 1.08 5.74
N GLU A 87 -3.03 0.89 5.91
CA GLU A 87 -3.56 -0.16 6.78
C GLU A 87 -3.18 -1.55 6.25
N MET A 88 -3.38 -1.81 4.95
CA MET A 88 -3.01 -3.08 4.34
C MET A 88 -1.52 -3.36 4.46
N THR A 89 -0.70 -2.36 4.15
CA THR A 89 0.75 -2.49 4.19
C THR A 89 1.21 -2.78 5.61
N ARG A 90 0.66 -2.10 6.59
CA ARG A 90 0.98 -2.30 7.99
C ARG A 90 0.66 -3.73 8.44
N LEU A 91 -0.51 -4.24 8.07
CA LEU A 91 -0.93 -5.59 8.41
C LEU A 91 0.02 -6.63 7.81
N ILE A 92 0.41 -6.45 6.55
CA ILE A 92 1.31 -7.39 5.88
C ILE A 92 2.71 -7.35 6.50
N VAL A 93 3.24 -6.17 6.74
CA VAL A 93 4.57 -6.01 7.35
C VAL A 93 4.62 -6.65 8.73
N ASP A 94 3.54 -6.52 9.49
CA ASP A 94 3.47 -7.09 10.84
C ASP A 94 3.45 -8.62 10.84
N THR A 95 3.08 -9.28 9.72
CA THR A 95 3.11 -10.75 9.63
C THR A 95 4.52 -11.32 9.43
N GLY A 96 5.48 -10.50 8.97
CA GLY A 96 6.83 -10.95 8.68
C GLY A 96 6.94 -11.69 7.35
N PRO A 97 8.18 -12.15 6.99
CA PRO A 97 8.42 -12.74 5.66
C PRO A 97 7.81 -14.13 5.51
N TYR A 98 7.79 -14.93 6.56
CA TYR A 98 7.23 -16.27 6.56
C TYR A 98 6.56 -16.55 7.88
N PRO A 99 5.51 -17.39 7.90
CA PRO A 99 4.97 -17.85 9.17
C PRO A 99 6.05 -18.59 9.94
N THR A 100 6.25 -18.20 11.18
CA THR A 100 7.17 -18.90 12.07
C THR A 100 6.38 -19.90 12.91
N ASN A 101 6.93 -21.07 13.01
CA ASN A 101 6.31 -22.11 13.83
C ASN A 101 6.88 -22.11 15.22
#